data_0f3f4118535815e877ccd4f8c02c8829
#
_entry.id   0f3f4118535815e877ccd4f8c02c8829
#
_cell.length_a   1.000
_cell.length_b   1.000
_cell.length_c   1.000
_cell.angle_alpha   90.00
_cell.angle_beta   90.00
_cell.angle_gamma   90.00
#
_symmetry.space_group_name_H-M   'P 1'
#
loop_
_entity.id
_entity.type
_entity.pdbx_description
1 polymer ?
#
loop_
_entity_poly.entity_id
_entity_poly.type
_entity_poly.pdbx_seq_one_letter_code
_entity_poly.pdbx_strand_id
1 'polypeptide(L)'
;MPNIGRLKAALARPQNLAAYGKPDAAALAAAYAHGLVRNHPFADGNKRTAWVIARLFLADNGRRLQFAPADAVKMMEAVAAGAITESRLAEWFRERIGVVRHG
;
A
#
# COMPACT_ATOMS: atom_id res chain seq x y z
N MET A 1 6.12 5.11 20.33
CA MET A 1 4.78 5.67 20.01
C MET A 1 4.76 6.14 18.57
N PRO A 2 3.74 5.79 17.78
CA PRO A 2 3.61 6.36 16.45
C PRO A 2 3.28 7.85 16.53
N ASN A 3 3.67 8.59 15.51
CA ASN A 3 3.27 9.99 15.38
C ASN A 3 1.84 10.04 14.84
N ILE A 4 0.90 10.41 15.68
CA ILE A 4 -0.53 10.39 15.34
C ILE A 4 -0.86 11.34 14.19
N GLY A 5 -0.25 12.52 14.15
CA GLY A 5 -0.45 13.47 13.06
C GLY A 5 0.00 12.90 11.71
N ARG A 6 1.18 12.28 11.68
CA ARG A 6 1.71 11.64 10.48
C ARG A 6 0.89 10.41 10.08
N LEU A 7 0.39 9.66 11.06
CA LEU A 7 -0.48 8.52 10.78
C LEU A 7 -1.79 8.98 10.15
N LYS A 8 -2.42 10.02 10.70
CA LYS A 8 -3.64 10.60 10.13
C LYS A 8 -3.40 11.09 8.69
N ALA A 9 -2.26 11.74 8.44
CA ALA A 9 -1.89 12.19 7.10
C ALA A 9 -1.73 11.01 6.13
N ALA A 10 -1.11 9.93 6.60
CA ALA A 10 -0.92 8.73 5.77
C ALA A 10 -2.24 8.08 5.37
N LEU A 11 -3.24 8.13 6.26
CA LEU A 11 -4.54 7.50 6.03
C LEU A 11 -5.54 8.40 5.31
N ALA A 12 -5.27 9.70 5.22
CA ALA A 12 -6.19 10.66 4.60
C ALA A 12 -6.38 10.38 3.11
N ARG A 13 -5.32 10.08 2.37
CA ARG A 13 -5.39 9.83 0.94
C ARG A 13 -6.29 8.65 0.57
N PRO A 14 -6.09 7.44 1.16
CA PRO A 14 -6.98 6.32 0.84
C PRO A 14 -8.43 6.56 1.29
N GLN A 15 -8.64 7.23 2.43
CA GLN A 15 -9.98 7.57 2.89
C GLN A 15 -10.69 8.51 1.91
N ASN A 16 -9.98 9.51 1.40
CA ASN A 16 -10.53 10.45 0.42
C ASN A 16 -10.82 9.76 -0.93
N LEU A 17 -9.95 8.88 -1.38
CA LEU A 17 -10.19 8.10 -2.60
C LEU A 17 -11.46 7.26 -2.47
N ALA A 18 -11.64 6.59 -1.34
CA ALA A 18 -12.80 5.76 -1.10
C ALA A 18 -14.10 6.59 -1.02
N ALA A 19 -14.02 7.81 -0.47
CA ALA A 19 -15.18 8.68 -0.30
C ALA A 19 -15.63 9.36 -1.61
N TYR A 20 -14.69 9.77 -2.44
CA TYR A 20 -14.98 10.63 -3.61
C TYR A 20 -14.70 10.00 -4.96
N GLY A 21 -14.28 8.74 -5.00
CA GLY A 21 -13.98 8.04 -6.24
C GLY A 21 -14.50 6.61 -6.24
N LYS A 22 -14.17 5.89 -7.30
CA LYS A 22 -14.41 4.45 -7.40
C LYS A 22 -13.09 3.72 -7.66
N PRO A 23 -12.12 3.84 -6.74
CA PRO A 23 -10.83 3.21 -6.93
C PRO A 23 -10.95 1.69 -6.85
N ASP A 24 -10.11 0.98 -7.60
CA ASP A 24 -10.01 -0.46 -7.43
C ASP A 24 -9.17 -0.79 -6.18
N ALA A 25 -9.12 -2.07 -5.82
CA ALA A 25 -8.38 -2.51 -4.65
C ALA A 25 -6.89 -2.19 -4.76
N ALA A 26 -6.31 -2.26 -5.95
CA ALA A 26 -4.90 -1.93 -6.19
C ALA A 26 -4.62 -0.46 -5.90
N ALA A 27 -5.50 0.45 -6.34
CA ALA A 27 -5.34 1.87 -6.10
C ALA A 27 -5.40 2.20 -4.61
N LEU A 28 -6.33 1.59 -3.88
CA LEU A 28 -6.45 1.79 -2.43
C LEU A 28 -5.26 1.21 -1.67
N ALA A 29 -4.82 0.01 -2.01
CA ALA A 29 -3.64 -0.61 -1.40
C ALA A 29 -2.39 0.27 -1.61
N ALA A 30 -2.22 0.81 -2.81
CA ALA A 30 -1.10 1.70 -3.12
C ALA A 30 -1.19 3.00 -2.32
N ALA A 31 -2.40 3.56 -2.16
CA ALA A 31 -2.59 4.77 -1.37
C ALA A 31 -2.21 4.54 0.10
N TYR A 32 -2.61 3.40 0.69
CA TYR A 32 -2.19 3.05 2.05
C TYR A 32 -0.68 2.89 2.16
N ALA A 33 -0.09 2.07 1.30
CA ALA A 33 1.34 1.78 1.36
C ALA A 33 2.19 3.02 1.11
N HIS A 34 1.87 3.77 0.06
CA HIS A 34 2.60 4.98 -0.29
C HIS A 34 2.50 6.04 0.82
N GLY A 35 1.28 6.23 1.35
CA GLY A 35 1.05 7.18 2.44
C GLY A 35 1.85 6.83 3.70
N LEU A 36 1.84 5.56 4.11
CA LEU A 36 2.57 5.11 5.30
C LEU A 36 4.07 5.24 5.13
N VAL A 37 4.60 4.90 3.97
CA VAL A 37 6.04 5.02 3.73
C VAL A 37 6.46 6.49 3.68
N ARG A 38 5.70 7.34 2.99
CA ARG A 38 6.07 8.74 2.77
C ARG A 38 5.86 9.64 4.00
N ASN A 39 4.90 9.32 4.85
CA ASN A 39 4.61 10.13 6.04
C ASN A 39 5.37 9.71 7.29
N HIS A 40 6.02 8.56 7.28
CA HIS A 40 6.86 8.06 8.39
C HIS A 40 6.18 8.19 9.77
N PRO A 41 4.98 7.61 9.98
CA PRO A 41 4.29 7.74 11.27
C PRO A 41 5.00 7.01 12.42
N PHE A 42 5.85 6.05 12.10
CA PHE A 42 6.63 5.28 13.08
C PHE A 42 8.10 5.70 13.03
N ALA A 43 8.80 5.54 14.14
CA ALA A 43 10.23 5.80 14.19
C ALA A 43 11.01 4.80 13.30
N ASP A 44 10.50 3.58 13.19
CA ASP A 44 11.12 2.50 12.41
C ASP A 44 10.01 1.58 11.90
N GLY A 45 10.34 0.78 10.90
CA GLY A 45 9.43 -0.23 10.37
C GLY A 45 8.34 0.31 9.44
N ASN A 46 8.44 1.54 8.94
CA ASN A 46 7.42 2.13 8.06
C ASN A 46 7.22 1.31 6.77
N LYS A 47 8.30 0.87 6.14
CA LYS A 47 8.21 0.05 4.91
C LYS A 47 7.54 -1.30 5.19
N ARG A 48 7.92 -1.94 6.30
CA ARG A 48 7.34 -3.23 6.70
C ARG A 48 5.86 -3.09 7.01
N THR A 49 5.50 -2.08 7.80
CA THR A 49 4.11 -1.83 8.16
C THR A 49 3.27 -1.50 6.94
N ALA A 50 3.77 -0.67 6.05
CA ALA A 50 3.09 -0.31 4.81
C ALA A 50 2.81 -1.55 3.94
N TRP A 51 3.81 -2.43 3.82
CA TRP A 51 3.68 -3.66 3.05
C TRP A 51 2.63 -4.60 3.65
N VAL A 52 2.66 -4.79 4.97
CA VAL A 52 1.71 -5.66 5.67
C VAL A 52 0.29 -5.10 5.52
N ILE A 53 0.10 -3.81 5.73
CA ILE A 53 -1.23 -3.18 5.63
C ILE A 53 -1.79 -3.28 4.21
N ALA A 54 -0.95 -3.05 3.19
CA ALA A 54 -1.40 -3.18 1.80
C ALA A 54 -1.86 -4.61 1.51
N ARG A 55 -1.12 -5.61 1.97
CA ARG A 55 -1.49 -7.01 1.77
C ARG A 55 -2.74 -7.40 2.53
N LEU A 56 -2.89 -6.93 3.78
CA LEU A 56 -4.09 -7.20 4.56
C LEU A 56 -5.32 -6.56 3.91
N PHE A 57 -5.18 -5.33 3.44
CA PHE A 57 -6.26 -4.65 2.74
C PHE A 57 -6.70 -5.43 1.50
N LEU A 58 -5.74 -5.88 0.70
CA LEU A 58 -6.04 -6.68 -0.50
C LEU A 58 -6.72 -8.00 -0.13
N ALA A 59 -6.23 -8.67 0.91
CA ALA A 59 -6.82 -9.93 1.38
C ALA A 59 -8.27 -9.74 1.84
N ASP A 60 -8.54 -8.66 2.58
CA ASP A 60 -9.90 -8.34 3.02
C ASP A 60 -10.85 -8.09 1.84
N ASN A 61 -10.31 -7.70 0.70
CA ASN A 61 -11.08 -7.47 -0.53
C ASN A 61 -11.04 -8.66 -1.49
N GLY A 62 -10.66 -9.83 -1.00
CA GLY A 62 -10.64 -11.06 -1.80
C GLY A 62 -9.54 -11.09 -2.85
N ARG A 63 -8.46 -10.36 -2.64
CA ARG A 63 -7.33 -10.27 -3.58
C ARG A 63 -6.07 -10.84 -2.94
N ARG A 64 -5.27 -11.51 -3.74
CA ARG A 64 -4.01 -12.09 -3.30
C ARG A 64 -2.90 -11.65 -4.25
N LEU A 65 -1.76 -11.21 -3.70
CA LEU A 65 -0.61 -10.85 -4.50
C LEU A 65 0.23 -12.09 -4.83
N GLN A 66 0.60 -12.21 -6.09
CA GLN A 66 1.58 -13.18 -6.57
C GLN A 66 2.84 -12.40 -6.93
N PHE A 67 3.89 -12.59 -6.17
CA PHE A 67 5.11 -11.79 -6.29
C PHE A 67 6.34 -12.58 -5.86
N ALA A 68 7.50 -12.17 -6.38
CA ALA A 68 8.78 -12.64 -5.85
C ALA A 68 9.16 -11.76 -4.66
N PRO A 69 9.55 -12.33 -3.51
CA PRO A 69 9.88 -11.52 -2.33
C PRO A 69 10.94 -10.44 -2.59
N ALA A 70 11.97 -10.74 -3.38
CA ALA A 70 13.01 -9.75 -3.71
C ALA A 70 12.43 -8.54 -4.47
N ASP A 71 11.46 -8.75 -5.35
CA ASP A 71 10.83 -7.67 -6.10
C ASP A 71 9.99 -6.78 -5.18
N ALA A 72 9.30 -7.37 -4.20
CA ALA A 72 8.53 -6.61 -3.23
C ALA A 72 9.44 -5.70 -2.39
N VAL A 73 10.57 -6.21 -1.94
CA VAL A 73 11.55 -5.41 -1.18
C VAL A 73 12.04 -4.25 -2.02
N LYS A 74 12.43 -4.50 -3.28
CA LYS A 74 12.91 -3.44 -4.18
C LYS A 74 11.83 -2.39 -4.43
N MET A 75 10.59 -2.81 -4.60
CA MET A 75 9.48 -1.88 -4.83
C MET A 75 9.27 -0.97 -3.61
N MET A 76 9.24 -1.54 -2.41
CA MET A 76 9.03 -0.74 -1.20
C MET A 76 10.21 0.20 -0.92
N GLU A 77 11.43 -0.22 -1.22
CA GLU A 77 12.60 0.65 -1.12
C GLU A 77 12.53 1.81 -2.12
N ALA A 78 12.07 1.55 -3.33
CA ALA A 78 11.90 2.58 -4.36
C ALA A 78 10.83 3.60 -3.96
N VAL A 79 9.73 3.14 -3.35
CA VAL A 79 8.70 4.04 -2.79
C VAL A 79 9.32 4.92 -1.71
N ALA A 80 10.06 4.33 -0.79
CA ALA A 80 10.70 5.06 0.30
C ALA A 80 11.70 6.11 -0.20
N ALA A 81 12.42 5.79 -1.28
CA ALA A 81 13.36 6.71 -1.91
C ALA A 81 12.68 7.82 -2.74
N GLY A 82 11.37 7.75 -2.93
CA GLY A 82 10.65 8.71 -3.76
C GLY A 82 10.79 8.45 -5.26
N ALA A 83 11.30 7.27 -5.65
CA ALA A 83 11.52 6.91 -7.05
C ALA A 83 10.27 6.37 -7.73
N ILE A 84 9.27 5.96 -6.95
CA ILE A 84 8.03 5.35 -7.46
C ILE A 84 6.83 6.18 -6.98
N THR A 85 5.98 6.55 -7.92
CA THR A 85 4.73 7.27 -7.60
C THR A 85 3.67 6.32 -7.05
N GLU A 86 2.66 6.87 -6.39
CA GLU A 86 1.51 6.11 -5.93
C GLU A 86 0.85 5.36 -7.10
N SER A 87 0.69 6.03 -8.25
CA SER A 87 0.08 5.45 -9.44
C SER A 87 0.89 4.26 -9.98
N ARG A 88 2.21 4.37 -9.99
CA ARG A 88 3.07 3.28 -10.44
C ARG A 88 3.01 2.09 -9.47
N LEU A 89 2.93 2.37 -8.17
CA LEU A 89 2.76 1.32 -7.16
C LEU A 89 1.42 0.61 -7.36
N ALA A 90 0.35 1.35 -7.65
CA ALA A 90 -0.95 0.77 -7.94
C ALA A 90 -0.91 -0.16 -9.16
N GLU A 91 -0.20 0.23 -10.21
CA GLU A 91 0.00 -0.62 -11.38
C GLU A 91 0.74 -1.90 -11.03
N TRP A 92 1.79 -1.79 -10.22
CA TRP A 92 2.56 -2.95 -9.78
C TRP A 92 1.68 -3.95 -9.03
N PHE A 93 0.84 -3.46 -8.11
CA PHE A 93 -0.14 -4.32 -7.43
C PHE A 93 -1.14 -4.93 -8.42
N ARG A 94 -1.68 -4.12 -9.33
CA ARG A 94 -2.70 -4.56 -10.28
C ARG A 94 -2.20 -5.68 -11.19
N GLU A 95 -0.94 -5.61 -11.59
CA GLU A 95 -0.30 -6.64 -12.42
C GLU A 95 -0.14 -7.97 -11.67
N ARG A 96 -0.14 -7.95 -10.34
CA ARG A 96 0.16 -9.10 -9.49
C ARG A 96 -1.02 -9.59 -8.66
N ILE A 97 -2.17 -8.95 -8.81
CA ILE A 97 -3.37 -9.34 -8.06
C ILE A 97 -4.03 -10.54 -8.72
N GLY A 98 -4.26 -11.58 -7.92
CA GLY A 98 -5.13 -12.69 -8.27
C GLY A 98 -6.36 -12.71 -7.38
N VAL A 99 -7.41 -13.37 -7.83
CA VAL A 99 -8.62 -13.55 -7.02
C VAL A 99 -8.43 -14.76 -6.11
N VAL A 100 -8.76 -14.59 -4.82
CA VAL A 100 -8.76 -15.72 -3.90
C VAL A 100 -9.90 -16.66 -4.25
N ARG A 101 -9.55 -17.90 -4.53
CA ARG A 101 -10.54 -18.94 -4.83
C ARG A 101 -10.75 -19.80 -3.59
N HIS A 102 -11.99 -19.89 -3.19
CA HIS A 102 -12.42 -20.85 -2.18
C HIS A 102 -12.84 -22.12 -2.89
N GLY A 103 -12.08 -23.17 -2.68
CA GLY A 103 -12.45 -24.41 -3.36
C GLY A 103 -11.87 -25.60 -2.75
#